data_f28f19f9e688e6671aa16a5a720e0fef
#
_entry.id   f28f19f9e688e6671aa16a5a720e0fef
#
_cell.length_a   1.000
_cell.length_b   1.000
_cell.length_c   1.000
_cell.angle_alpha   90.00
_cell.angle_beta   90.00
_cell.angle_gamma   90.00
#
_symmetry.space_group_name_H-M   'P 1'
#
loop_
_entity.id
_entity.type
_entity.pdbx_description
1 polymer ?
#
loop_
_entity_poly.entity_id
_entity_poly.type
_entity_poly.pdbx_seq_one_letter_code
_entity_poly.pdbx_strand_id
1 'polypeptide(L)'
;HETLANIHGQSQGSGGSPYNVLLDLAKMGADFPLQGAGLVGKDALGQYILDDCRRNGIDPKFIAVNEDALTSYTDVMTEKEGGRRTFFHCRGANATWDGSDLDFSASDCRIFHLGYLLLLDAIDAEDPEYGTRGAALLAAAQDAGLKTSLDVVSEDSDRFARIVGPALKHVDYCILNEIEASKVTGIAVRDGDK
;
A
#
# COMPACT_ATOMS: atom_id res chain seq x y z
N HIS A 1 17.07 -30.29 -7.19
CA HIS A 1 18.33 -29.53 -7.17
C HIS A 1 18.24 -28.49 -6.06
N GLU A 2 19.22 -28.49 -5.15
CA GLU A 2 19.37 -27.47 -4.12
C GLU A 2 20.36 -26.43 -4.62
N THR A 3 20.08 -25.14 -4.36
CA THR A 3 20.97 -24.05 -4.74
C THR A 3 21.34 -23.26 -3.49
N LEU A 4 22.64 -23.09 -3.24
CA LEU A 4 23.18 -22.25 -2.19
C LEU A 4 23.65 -20.93 -2.81
N ALA A 5 23.15 -19.81 -2.30
CA ALA A 5 23.62 -18.49 -2.65
C ALA A 5 24.24 -17.80 -1.43
N ASN A 6 25.35 -17.08 -1.62
CA ASN A 6 25.98 -16.33 -0.55
C ASN A 6 25.37 -14.93 -0.41
N ILE A 7 25.01 -14.55 0.81
CA ILE A 7 24.57 -13.20 1.15
C ILE A 7 25.77 -12.40 1.67
N HIS A 8 26.04 -11.25 1.07
CA HIS A 8 27.17 -10.38 1.42
C HIS A 8 26.79 -9.23 2.37
N GLY A 9 25.49 -8.93 2.49
CA GLY A 9 24.97 -7.90 3.38
C GLY A 9 23.47 -8.04 3.55
N GLN A 10 22.97 -7.55 4.67
CA GLN A 10 21.55 -7.51 4.98
C GLN A 10 21.21 -6.19 5.64
N SER A 11 20.05 -5.63 5.31
CA SER A 11 19.48 -4.45 5.96
C SER A 11 17.96 -4.63 6.08
N GLN A 12 17.38 -3.92 7.02
CA GLN A 12 15.93 -3.91 7.27
C GLN A 12 15.43 -2.48 7.25
N GLY A 13 14.21 -2.27 6.74
CA GLY A 13 13.53 -0.98 6.75
C GLY A 13 12.04 -1.16 6.58
N SER A 14 11.26 -0.19 7.05
CA SER A 14 9.85 -0.09 6.71
C SER A 14 9.71 0.36 5.26
N GLY A 15 8.61 -0.04 4.60
CA GLY A 15 8.37 0.27 3.20
C GLY A 15 6.88 0.16 2.84
N GLY A 16 6.62 0.10 1.53
CA GLY A 16 5.29 0.20 0.97
C GLY A 16 4.94 1.65 0.63
N SER A 17 4.10 1.87 -0.40
CA SER A 17 3.82 3.21 -0.90
C SER A 17 3.31 4.17 0.18
N PRO A 18 2.27 3.85 0.98
CA PRO A 18 1.78 4.80 1.97
C PRO A 18 2.85 5.19 2.99
N TYR A 19 3.64 4.21 3.47
CA TYR A 19 4.70 4.51 4.42
C TYR A 19 5.80 5.39 3.79
N ASN A 20 6.24 5.08 2.58
CA ASN A 20 7.27 5.84 1.89
C ASN A 20 6.82 7.30 1.67
N VAL A 21 5.57 7.51 1.24
CA VAL A 21 5.01 8.86 1.07
C VAL A 21 5.00 9.64 2.39
N LEU A 22 4.54 9.02 3.48
CA LEU A 22 4.52 9.66 4.79
C LEU A 22 5.94 9.99 5.28
N LEU A 23 6.88 9.07 5.11
CA LEU A 23 8.29 9.26 5.50
C LEU A 23 8.95 10.39 4.69
N ASP A 24 8.72 10.44 3.39
CA ASP A 24 9.28 11.49 2.54
C ASP A 24 8.70 12.85 2.89
N LEU A 25 7.40 12.96 3.13
CA LEU A 25 6.76 14.19 3.60
C LEU A 25 7.33 14.62 4.96
N ALA A 26 7.52 13.69 5.90
CA ALA A 26 8.12 13.98 7.19
C ALA A 26 9.55 14.53 7.03
N LYS A 27 10.38 13.89 6.18
CA LYS A 27 11.76 14.33 5.90
C LYS A 27 11.83 15.67 5.16
N MET A 28 10.82 15.99 4.36
CA MET A 28 10.69 17.29 3.69
C MET A 28 10.20 18.39 4.63
N GLY A 29 9.89 18.08 5.88
CA GLY A 29 9.46 19.04 6.89
C GLY A 29 8.00 19.47 6.73
N ALA A 30 7.12 18.54 6.39
CA ALA A 30 5.68 18.80 6.33
C ALA A 30 5.18 19.38 7.65
N ASP A 31 4.43 20.49 7.57
CA ASP A 31 3.86 21.22 8.70
C ASP A 31 2.38 20.88 8.95
N PHE A 32 1.94 19.72 8.46
CA PHE A 32 0.58 19.20 8.58
C PHE A 32 0.60 17.78 9.17
N PRO A 33 -0.54 17.27 9.72
CA PRO A 33 -0.61 15.94 10.30
C PRO A 33 -0.27 14.84 9.30
N LEU A 34 0.57 13.89 9.72
CA LEU A 34 0.90 12.67 8.99
C LEU A 34 0.40 11.48 9.82
N GLN A 35 -0.58 10.75 9.31
CA GLN A 35 -1.22 9.63 10.01
C GLN A 35 -1.10 8.36 9.20
N GLY A 36 -0.62 7.28 9.83
CA GLY A 36 -0.54 5.94 9.24
C GLY A 36 -1.79 5.12 9.56
N ALA A 37 -2.31 4.42 8.55
CA ALA A 37 -3.42 3.48 8.70
C ALA A 37 -3.05 2.11 8.11
N GLY A 38 -3.53 1.03 8.72
CA GLY A 38 -3.26 -0.33 8.27
C GLY A 38 -3.33 -1.36 9.38
N LEU A 39 -2.80 -2.55 9.11
CA LEU A 39 -2.81 -3.66 10.05
C LEU A 39 -1.42 -4.30 10.13
N VAL A 40 -0.90 -4.43 11.34
CA VAL A 40 0.35 -5.17 11.61
C VAL A 40 0.06 -6.37 12.50
N GLY A 41 0.97 -7.35 12.49
CA GLY A 41 0.92 -8.46 13.43
C GLY A 41 1.47 -8.06 14.81
N LYS A 42 1.14 -8.86 15.83
CA LYS A 42 1.73 -8.75 17.17
C LYS A 42 3.10 -9.43 17.21
N ASP A 43 4.03 -8.91 16.46
CA ASP A 43 5.38 -9.44 16.33
C ASP A 43 6.44 -8.31 16.32
N ALA A 44 7.71 -8.70 16.23
CA ALA A 44 8.82 -7.75 16.23
C ALA A 44 8.80 -6.79 15.03
N LEU A 45 8.29 -7.24 13.86
CA LEU A 45 8.18 -6.41 12.68
C LEU A 45 7.05 -5.38 12.83
N GLY A 46 5.91 -5.77 13.41
CA GLY A 46 4.81 -4.85 13.71
C GLY A 46 5.24 -3.77 14.70
N GLN A 47 5.93 -4.16 15.78
CA GLN A 47 6.48 -3.20 16.73
C GLN A 47 7.51 -2.26 16.07
N TYR A 48 8.36 -2.81 15.19
CA TYR A 48 9.34 -2.02 14.44
C TYR A 48 8.66 -0.93 13.59
N ILE A 49 7.58 -1.27 12.86
CA ILE A 49 6.81 -0.32 12.03
C ILE A 49 6.20 0.79 12.90
N LEU A 50 5.54 0.42 14.01
CA LEU A 50 4.93 1.39 14.92
C LEU A 50 5.96 2.37 15.50
N ASP A 51 7.11 1.85 15.90
CA ASP A 51 8.19 2.68 16.45
C ASP A 51 8.86 3.54 15.39
N ASP A 52 8.96 3.03 14.16
CA ASP A 52 9.52 3.77 13.04
C ASP A 52 8.61 4.94 12.62
N CYS A 53 7.29 4.72 12.60
CA CYS A 53 6.32 5.81 12.42
C CYS A 53 6.53 6.91 13.48
N ARG A 54 6.53 6.55 14.75
CA ARG A 54 6.70 7.51 15.86
C ARG A 54 8.00 8.29 15.78
N ARG A 55 9.12 7.61 15.48
CA ARG A 55 10.45 8.25 15.33
C ARG A 55 10.48 9.30 14.22
N ASN A 56 9.68 9.12 13.19
CA ASN A 56 9.60 10.02 12.03
C ASN A 56 8.44 11.03 12.13
N GLY A 57 7.77 11.15 13.28
CA GLY A 57 6.66 12.09 13.46
C GLY A 57 5.38 11.70 12.72
N ILE A 58 5.25 10.42 12.36
CA ILE A 58 4.03 9.85 11.75
C ILE A 58 3.19 9.27 12.87
N ASP A 59 1.95 9.73 13.02
CA ASP A 59 1.01 9.21 14.01
C ASP A 59 0.46 7.85 13.56
N PRO A 60 0.73 6.73 14.27
CA PRO A 60 0.24 5.41 13.94
C PRO A 60 -1.18 5.14 14.49
N LYS A 61 -1.97 6.15 14.78
CA LYS A 61 -3.28 6.06 15.45
C LYS A 61 -4.22 5.04 14.81
N PHE A 62 -4.19 4.93 13.47
CA PHE A 62 -5.05 4.02 12.72
C PHE A 62 -4.33 2.75 12.26
N ILE A 63 -3.16 2.43 12.83
CA ILE A 63 -2.50 1.15 12.61
C ILE A 63 -2.95 0.19 13.72
N ALA A 64 -3.82 -0.75 13.36
CA ALA A 64 -4.29 -1.79 14.26
C ALA A 64 -3.27 -2.94 14.38
N VAL A 65 -3.38 -3.73 15.45
CA VAL A 65 -2.53 -4.91 15.70
C VAL A 65 -3.39 -6.16 15.68
N ASN A 66 -3.03 -7.11 14.82
CA ASN A 66 -3.65 -8.43 14.77
C ASN A 66 -2.86 -9.41 15.64
N GLU A 67 -3.54 -10.08 16.57
CA GLU A 67 -2.92 -11.04 17.51
C GLU A 67 -2.51 -12.36 16.84
N ASP A 68 -3.19 -12.73 15.74
CA ASP A 68 -3.14 -14.06 15.12
C ASP A 68 -2.40 -14.08 13.77
N ALA A 69 -2.04 -12.93 13.22
CA ALA A 69 -1.36 -12.82 11.93
C ALA A 69 0.07 -12.25 12.07
N LEU A 70 0.96 -12.68 11.20
CA LEU A 70 2.28 -12.07 11.06
C LEU A 70 2.16 -10.72 10.37
N THR A 71 3.03 -9.78 10.72
CA THR A 71 3.21 -8.54 9.95
C THR A 71 3.61 -8.85 8.51
N SER A 72 3.03 -8.14 7.55
CA SER A 72 3.45 -8.22 6.15
C SER A 72 4.92 -7.85 5.98
N TYR A 73 5.66 -8.61 5.19
CA TYR A 73 7.06 -8.32 4.89
C TYR A 73 7.46 -8.79 3.49
N THR A 74 8.57 -8.31 3.02
CA THR A 74 9.16 -8.72 1.75
C THR A 74 10.66 -8.94 1.90
N ASP A 75 11.13 -10.14 1.62
CA ASP A 75 12.56 -10.40 1.42
C ASP A 75 12.95 -10.00 0.00
N VAL A 76 13.88 -9.06 -0.11
CA VAL A 76 14.35 -8.52 -1.40
C VAL A 76 15.77 -9.00 -1.65
N MET A 77 15.92 -9.96 -2.55
CA MET A 77 17.24 -10.43 -2.99
C MET A 77 17.72 -9.57 -4.14
N THR A 78 18.83 -8.87 -3.93
CA THR A 78 19.42 -7.96 -4.93
C THR A 78 20.73 -8.52 -5.42
N GLU A 79 20.87 -8.67 -6.74
CA GLU A 79 22.14 -9.06 -7.37
C GLU A 79 23.18 -7.95 -7.23
N LYS A 80 24.39 -8.32 -6.82
CA LYS A 80 25.48 -7.37 -6.59
C LYS A 80 25.92 -6.64 -7.87
N GLU A 81 25.99 -7.33 -9.00
CA GLU A 81 26.55 -6.78 -10.24
C GLU A 81 25.49 -6.12 -11.13
N GLY A 82 24.31 -6.74 -11.26
CA GLY A 82 23.23 -6.26 -12.13
C GLY A 82 22.20 -5.38 -11.44
N GLY A 83 22.17 -5.37 -10.09
CA GLY A 83 21.17 -4.63 -9.33
C GLY A 83 19.74 -5.19 -9.49
N ARG A 84 19.58 -6.31 -10.20
CA ARG A 84 18.28 -6.96 -10.39
C ARG A 84 17.76 -7.48 -9.06
N ARG A 85 16.48 -7.27 -8.81
CA ARG A 85 15.82 -7.63 -7.55
C ARG A 85 14.81 -8.75 -7.76
N THR A 86 14.77 -9.68 -6.81
CA THR A 86 13.73 -10.70 -6.69
C THR A 86 13.04 -10.52 -5.34
N PHE A 87 11.71 -10.50 -5.36
CA PHE A 87 10.88 -10.23 -4.20
C PHE A 87 10.19 -11.50 -3.73
N PHE A 88 10.31 -11.81 -2.44
CA PHE A 88 9.57 -12.88 -1.78
C PHE A 88 8.63 -12.22 -0.75
N HIS A 89 7.36 -12.10 -1.12
CA HIS A 89 6.40 -11.31 -0.37
C HIS A 89 5.48 -12.18 0.48
N CYS A 90 5.40 -11.85 1.77
CA CYS A 90 4.41 -12.39 2.70
C CYS A 90 3.34 -11.32 2.95
N ARG A 91 2.10 -11.57 2.55
CA ARG A 91 0.99 -10.63 2.72
C ARG A 91 0.61 -10.43 4.19
N GLY A 92 0.72 -11.48 5.01
CA GLY A 92 0.50 -11.42 6.46
C GLY A 92 -0.82 -10.72 6.83
N ALA A 93 -0.78 -9.89 7.84
CA ALA A 93 -1.93 -9.12 8.34
C ALA A 93 -2.59 -8.24 7.26
N ASN A 94 -1.82 -7.72 6.28
CA ASN A 94 -2.36 -6.90 5.20
C ASN A 94 -3.40 -7.62 4.34
N ALA A 95 -3.35 -8.97 4.27
CA ALA A 95 -4.35 -9.75 3.53
C ALA A 95 -5.75 -9.63 4.12
N THR A 96 -5.86 -9.37 5.42
CA THR A 96 -7.13 -9.35 6.16
C THR A 96 -7.62 -7.94 6.49
N TRP A 97 -6.80 -6.91 6.28
CA TRP A 97 -7.20 -5.54 6.55
C TRP A 97 -8.18 -5.04 5.48
N ASP A 98 -9.35 -4.62 5.92
CA ASP A 98 -10.44 -4.15 5.05
C ASP A 98 -10.82 -2.68 5.25
N GLY A 99 -10.11 -1.98 6.14
CA GLY A 99 -10.34 -0.58 6.44
C GLY A 99 -11.61 -0.28 7.25
N SER A 100 -12.34 -1.31 7.71
CA SER A 100 -13.59 -1.12 8.47
C SER A 100 -13.40 -0.48 9.85
N ASP A 101 -12.17 -0.47 10.34
CA ASP A 101 -11.74 0.15 11.58
C ASP A 101 -11.40 1.64 11.44
N LEU A 102 -11.41 2.20 10.23
CA LEU A 102 -11.09 3.60 9.99
C LEU A 102 -12.27 4.51 10.31
N ASP A 103 -12.07 5.39 11.28
CA ASP A 103 -12.95 6.52 11.53
C ASP A 103 -12.35 7.80 10.93
N PHE A 104 -12.76 8.12 9.71
CA PHE A 104 -12.30 9.33 9.01
C PHE A 104 -12.68 10.62 9.74
N SER A 105 -13.74 10.61 10.56
CA SER A 105 -14.16 11.79 11.35
C SER A 105 -13.19 12.08 12.50
N ALA A 106 -12.44 11.09 12.92
CA ALA A 106 -11.39 11.22 13.94
C ALA A 106 -10.02 11.61 13.37
N SER A 107 -9.90 11.78 12.03
CA SER A 107 -8.65 12.17 11.37
C SER A 107 -8.56 13.68 11.24
N ASP A 108 -7.36 14.24 11.47
CA ASP A 108 -7.03 15.64 11.20
C ASP A 108 -6.47 15.86 9.79
N CYS A 109 -6.37 14.79 8.99
CA CYS A 109 -5.86 14.84 7.63
C CYS A 109 -6.92 15.32 6.63
N ARG A 110 -6.47 15.86 5.50
CA ARG A 110 -7.32 16.32 4.41
C ARG A 110 -7.29 15.41 3.19
N ILE A 111 -6.32 14.51 3.14
CA ILE A 111 -6.14 13.57 2.04
C ILE A 111 -6.02 12.17 2.62
N PHE A 112 -6.80 11.24 2.08
CA PHE A 112 -6.65 9.80 2.31
C PHE A 112 -5.97 9.18 1.09
N HIS A 113 -4.80 8.57 1.30
CA HIS A 113 -4.06 7.85 0.26
C HIS A 113 -4.18 6.34 0.49
N LEU A 114 -4.80 5.64 -0.47
CA LEU A 114 -4.92 4.19 -0.47
C LEU A 114 -3.87 3.55 -1.37
N GLY A 115 -3.02 2.73 -0.83
CA GLY A 115 -2.01 1.98 -1.57
C GLY A 115 -1.58 0.70 -0.82
N TYR A 116 -1.37 -0.37 -1.51
CA TYR A 116 -1.57 -0.61 -2.95
C TYR A 116 -2.85 -1.39 -3.20
N LEU A 117 -3.67 -1.00 -4.15
CA LEU A 117 -4.59 -1.98 -4.73
C LEU A 117 -3.80 -3.07 -5.44
N LEU A 118 -4.39 -4.27 -5.55
CA LEU A 118 -3.80 -5.51 -6.08
C LEU A 118 -2.89 -6.26 -5.10
N LEU A 119 -2.60 -5.70 -3.91
CA LEU A 119 -1.85 -6.37 -2.83
C LEU A 119 -2.62 -6.54 -1.52
N LEU A 120 -3.79 -5.93 -1.38
CA LEU A 120 -4.61 -5.95 -0.16
C LEU A 120 -5.85 -6.82 -0.40
N ASP A 121 -5.76 -8.13 -0.11
CA ASP A 121 -6.79 -9.09 -0.52
C ASP A 121 -8.21 -8.73 -0.04
N ALA A 122 -8.36 -8.26 1.20
CA ALA A 122 -9.66 -7.85 1.73
C ALA A 122 -10.16 -6.52 1.12
N ILE A 123 -9.26 -5.59 0.81
CA ILE A 123 -9.57 -4.33 0.11
C ILE A 123 -9.93 -4.58 -1.35
N ASP A 124 -9.27 -5.55 -2.00
CA ASP A 124 -9.52 -5.95 -3.39
C ASP A 124 -10.79 -6.80 -3.54
N ALA A 125 -11.37 -7.29 -2.43
CA ALA A 125 -12.57 -8.11 -2.45
C ALA A 125 -13.78 -7.37 -3.03
N GLU A 126 -14.72 -8.14 -3.59
CA GLU A 126 -15.94 -7.59 -4.17
C GLU A 126 -16.82 -6.90 -3.11
N ASP A 127 -17.41 -5.79 -3.50
CA ASP A 127 -18.43 -5.07 -2.76
C ASP A 127 -19.68 -4.91 -3.65
N PRO A 128 -20.89 -5.25 -3.15
CA PRO A 128 -22.10 -5.28 -3.98
C PRO A 128 -22.56 -3.90 -4.44
N GLU A 129 -22.20 -2.82 -3.75
CA GLU A 129 -22.62 -1.45 -4.03
C GLU A 129 -21.55 -0.70 -4.81
N TYR A 130 -20.29 -0.81 -4.39
CA TYR A 130 -19.18 -0.02 -4.94
C TYR A 130 -18.30 -0.80 -5.93
N GLY A 131 -18.54 -2.11 -6.08
CA GLY A 131 -17.77 -3.01 -6.93
C GLY A 131 -16.55 -3.62 -6.23
N THR A 132 -15.84 -2.87 -5.39
CA THR A 132 -14.77 -3.38 -4.51
C THR A 132 -14.79 -2.67 -3.16
N ARG A 133 -14.27 -3.33 -2.11
CA ARG A 133 -14.14 -2.72 -0.79
C ARG A 133 -13.21 -1.50 -0.79
N GLY A 134 -12.18 -1.51 -1.63
CA GLY A 134 -11.32 -0.34 -1.84
C GLY A 134 -12.08 0.86 -2.40
N ALA A 135 -13.01 0.63 -3.33
CA ALA A 135 -13.90 1.68 -3.84
C ALA A 135 -14.84 2.21 -2.75
N ALA A 136 -15.43 1.31 -1.95
CA ALA A 136 -16.27 1.70 -0.81
C ALA A 136 -15.51 2.53 0.23
N LEU A 137 -14.27 2.14 0.54
CA LEU A 137 -13.41 2.86 1.48
C LEU A 137 -13.06 4.27 0.98
N LEU A 138 -12.73 4.40 -0.30
CA LEU A 138 -12.47 5.72 -0.93
C LEU A 138 -13.73 6.59 -0.94
N ALA A 139 -14.91 6.02 -1.24
CA ALA A 139 -16.17 6.72 -1.17
C ALA A 139 -16.46 7.25 0.25
N ALA A 140 -16.27 6.40 1.27
CA ALA A 140 -16.44 6.78 2.66
C ALA A 140 -15.49 7.92 3.09
N ALA A 141 -14.26 7.93 2.60
CA ALA A 141 -13.31 9.03 2.82
C ALA A 141 -13.81 10.35 2.19
N GLN A 142 -14.34 10.30 0.96
CA GLN A 142 -14.94 11.47 0.29
C GLN A 142 -16.18 11.98 1.04
N ASP A 143 -17.05 11.09 1.50
CA ASP A 143 -18.25 11.44 2.28
C ASP A 143 -17.87 12.10 3.62
N ALA A 144 -16.74 11.73 4.19
CA ALA A 144 -16.17 12.41 5.36
C ALA A 144 -15.46 13.73 5.04
N GLY A 145 -15.42 14.14 3.77
CA GLY A 145 -14.85 15.42 3.32
C GLY A 145 -13.36 15.39 2.98
N LEU A 146 -12.73 14.21 2.94
CA LEU A 146 -11.34 14.08 2.54
C LEU A 146 -11.21 14.07 1.02
N LYS A 147 -10.08 14.53 0.52
CA LYS A 147 -9.62 14.21 -0.83
C LYS A 147 -9.04 12.81 -0.84
N THR A 148 -9.17 12.12 -1.97
CA THR A 148 -8.72 10.74 -2.11
C THR A 148 -7.58 10.63 -3.11
N SER A 149 -6.62 9.78 -2.79
CA SER A 149 -5.47 9.48 -3.64
C SER A 149 -5.26 7.97 -3.69
N LEU A 150 -4.83 7.47 -4.83
CA LEU A 150 -4.65 6.05 -5.08
C LEU A 150 -3.36 5.80 -5.85
N ASP A 151 -2.64 4.75 -5.49
CA ASP A 151 -1.69 4.06 -6.35
C ASP A 151 -1.97 2.54 -6.38
N VAL A 152 -1.29 1.85 -7.28
CA VAL A 152 -1.44 0.40 -7.47
C VAL A 152 -0.06 -0.24 -7.57
N VAL A 153 0.00 -1.57 -7.44
CA VAL A 153 1.23 -2.31 -7.70
C VAL A 153 1.27 -2.80 -9.15
N SER A 154 2.43 -2.71 -9.77
CA SER A 154 2.65 -3.36 -11.06
C SER A 154 2.68 -4.88 -10.87
N GLU A 155 1.64 -5.56 -11.31
CA GLU A 155 1.59 -7.02 -11.37
C GLU A 155 1.23 -7.49 -12.79
N ASP A 156 1.60 -8.72 -13.11
CA ASP A 156 1.23 -9.32 -14.39
C ASP A 156 -0.05 -10.14 -14.26
N SER A 157 -1.19 -9.45 -14.18
CA SER A 157 -2.51 -10.07 -14.11
C SER A 157 -3.55 -9.29 -14.91
N ASP A 158 -4.72 -9.91 -15.10
CA ASP A 158 -5.90 -9.33 -15.74
C ASP A 158 -6.87 -8.64 -14.75
N ARG A 159 -6.48 -8.53 -13.47
CA ARG A 159 -7.35 -8.01 -12.39
C ARG A 159 -7.52 -6.51 -12.38
N PHE A 160 -6.67 -5.76 -13.10
CA PHE A 160 -6.64 -4.29 -13.04
C PHE A 160 -8.00 -3.64 -13.28
N ALA A 161 -8.67 -3.95 -14.38
CA ALA A 161 -9.95 -3.34 -14.71
C ALA A 161 -11.02 -3.64 -13.66
N ARG A 162 -11.02 -4.86 -13.11
CA ARG A 162 -12.01 -5.31 -12.12
C ARG A 162 -11.79 -4.69 -10.75
N ILE A 163 -10.54 -4.51 -10.32
CA ILE A 163 -10.21 -4.00 -8.98
C ILE A 163 -10.04 -2.49 -9.00
N VAL A 164 -9.28 -1.95 -9.93
CA VAL A 164 -8.96 -0.52 -9.96
C VAL A 164 -10.10 0.30 -10.59
N GLY A 165 -10.75 -0.24 -11.63
CA GLY A 165 -11.84 0.45 -12.34
C GLY A 165 -12.95 1.02 -11.43
N PRO A 166 -13.53 0.24 -10.51
CA PRO A 166 -14.51 0.75 -9.55
C PRO A 166 -13.95 1.87 -8.66
N ALA A 167 -12.71 1.73 -8.18
CA ALA A 167 -12.07 2.68 -7.28
C ALA A 167 -11.85 4.05 -7.94
N LEU A 168 -11.58 4.12 -9.25
CA LEU A 168 -11.34 5.38 -9.97
C LEU A 168 -12.49 6.37 -9.90
N LYS A 169 -13.73 5.91 -9.66
CA LYS A 169 -14.90 6.77 -9.49
C LYS A 169 -14.85 7.62 -8.22
N HIS A 170 -14.04 7.21 -7.26
CA HIS A 170 -13.92 7.79 -5.93
C HIS A 170 -12.49 8.28 -5.65
N VAL A 171 -11.76 8.71 -6.71
CA VAL A 171 -10.37 9.16 -6.62
C VAL A 171 -10.23 10.56 -7.18
N ASP A 172 -9.68 11.47 -6.38
CA ASP A 172 -9.29 12.82 -6.84
C ASP A 172 -7.91 12.80 -7.51
N TYR A 173 -6.98 11.97 -7.01
CA TYR A 173 -5.60 11.89 -7.49
C TYR A 173 -5.18 10.43 -7.73
N CYS A 174 -4.98 10.05 -8.99
CA CYS A 174 -4.52 8.71 -9.34
C CYS A 174 -3.06 8.77 -9.80
N ILE A 175 -2.19 8.02 -9.12
CA ILE A 175 -0.75 8.01 -9.37
C ILE A 175 -0.40 6.63 -9.95
N LEU A 176 -0.14 6.59 -11.24
CA LEU A 176 0.12 5.37 -11.99
C LEU A 176 1.34 5.57 -12.88
N ASN A 177 2.11 4.51 -13.08
CA ASN A 177 3.07 4.49 -14.19
C ASN A 177 2.36 4.17 -15.52
N GLU A 178 3.08 4.28 -16.63
CA GLU A 178 2.52 4.08 -17.96
C GLU A 178 2.01 2.64 -18.20
N ILE A 179 2.61 1.64 -17.59
CA ILE A 179 2.19 0.24 -17.70
C ILE A 179 0.89 0.02 -16.93
N GLU A 180 0.80 0.51 -15.72
CA GLU A 180 -0.40 0.46 -14.88
C GLU A 180 -1.56 1.22 -15.54
N ALA A 181 -1.29 2.43 -16.04
CA ALA A 181 -2.28 3.21 -16.78
C ALA A 181 -2.82 2.45 -18.01
N SER A 182 -1.94 1.79 -18.77
CA SER A 182 -2.35 0.96 -19.90
C SER A 182 -3.23 -0.22 -19.46
N LYS A 183 -2.87 -0.90 -18.37
CA LYS A 183 -3.65 -2.04 -17.85
C LYS A 183 -5.01 -1.61 -17.29
N VAL A 184 -5.08 -0.45 -16.65
CA VAL A 184 -6.33 0.09 -16.10
C VAL A 184 -7.29 0.57 -17.20
N THR A 185 -6.76 1.26 -18.22
CA THR A 185 -7.58 1.90 -19.26
C THR A 185 -7.81 1.02 -20.49
N GLY A 186 -7.00 0.00 -20.67
CA GLY A 186 -6.96 -0.80 -21.92
C GLY A 186 -6.35 -0.05 -23.11
N ILE A 187 -5.79 1.14 -22.89
CA ILE A 187 -5.15 1.96 -23.92
C ILE A 187 -3.63 1.74 -23.86
N ALA A 188 -3.05 1.18 -24.92
CA ALA A 188 -1.62 0.99 -25.00
C ALA A 188 -0.89 2.34 -25.05
N VAL A 189 0.05 2.57 -24.11
CA VAL A 189 0.85 3.80 -24.06
C VAL A 189 2.20 3.62 -24.77
N ARG A 190 2.63 2.36 -24.97
CA ARG A 190 3.87 2.02 -25.70
C ARG A 190 3.58 1.01 -26.81
N ASP A 191 4.22 1.17 -27.95
CA ASP A 191 4.32 0.17 -29.00
C ASP A 191 5.50 -0.78 -28.68
N GLY A 192 5.23 -1.83 -27.86
CA GLY A 192 6.23 -2.83 -27.47
C GLY A 192 7.17 -2.42 -26.33
N ASP A 193 8.09 -3.33 -25.99
CA ASP A 193 9.08 -3.19 -24.90
C ASP A 193 10.28 -2.26 -25.25
N LYS A 194 10.05 -1.11 -25.83
CA LYS A 194 11.12 -0.15 -26.14
C LYS A 194 11.08 1.06 -25.23
#